data_1cb9ad1c0ec464ba0c314f0fa8b42c24
#
_entry.id   1cb9ad1c0ec464ba0c314f0fa8b42c24
#
_cell.length_a   1.000
_cell.length_b   1.000
_cell.length_c   1.000
_cell.angle_alpha   90.00
_cell.angle_beta   90.00
_cell.angle_gamma   90.00
#
_symmetry.space_group_name_H-M   'P 1'
#
loop_
_entity.id
_entity.type
_entity.pdbx_description
1 polymer ?
#
loop_
_entity_poly.entity_id
_entity_poly.type
_entity_poly.pdbx_seq_one_letter_code
_entity_poly.pdbx_strand_id
1 'polypeptide(L)'
;MKQVPVSDFIPHLRKLVPVDIPLVAKEALVNAAIRFCRDTRILVSVRELDYVFDRQMIKAVGNSAANRRTDGGIKACDIISVTSNGEPLEPATGYHLVSLDELRFLADYRNVMIISIVEPVLDTTFLPEQLFNDWLHAICHGAASLISASSGAPKEVARLAQYHEANFVEAINHAKRWRIESAPVDAVPHRRNRKREFF
;
A
#
# COMPACT_ATOMS: atom_id res chain seq x y z
N MET A 1 -4.96 -8.70 9.07
CA MET A 1 -3.53 -8.27 9.07
C MET A 1 -3.25 -7.66 10.44
N LYS A 2 -2.18 -8.08 11.13
CA LYS A 2 -1.78 -7.48 12.42
C LYS A 2 -1.27 -6.07 12.22
N GLN A 3 -1.35 -5.25 13.26
CA GLN A 3 -1.12 -3.82 13.17
C GLN A 3 -0.36 -3.28 14.37
N VAL A 4 0.41 -2.23 14.14
CA VAL A 4 1.24 -1.53 15.13
C VAL A 4 0.88 -0.05 15.12
N PRO A 5 0.76 0.60 16.28
CA PRO A 5 0.51 2.04 16.35
C PRO A 5 1.60 2.84 15.63
N VAL A 6 1.22 3.89 14.89
CA VAL A 6 2.18 4.80 14.23
C VAL A 6 3.12 5.44 15.26
N SER A 7 2.66 5.61 16.51
CA SER A 7 3.48 6.13 17.61
C SER A 7 4.75 5.31 17.88
N ASP A 8 4.74 4.02 17.58
CA ASP A 8 5.88 3.12 17.87
C ASP A 8 7.05 3.35 16.88
N PHE A 9 6.76 3.96 15.74
CA PHE A 9 7.80 4.41 14.78
C PHE A 9 8.50 5.70 15.22
N ILE A 10 7.85 6.56 16.02
CA ILE A 10 8.36 7.89 16.39
C ILE A 10 9.72 7.84 17.09
N PRO A 11 9.99 6.95 18.06
CA PRO A 11 11.31 6.86 18.67
C PRO A 11 12.44 6.59 17.69
N HIS A 12 12.16 5.81 16.63
CA HIS A 12 13.12 5.51 15.56
C HIS A 12 13.31 6.69 14.61
N LEU A 13 12.24 7.40 14.25
CA LEU A 13 12.29 8.60 13.44
C LEU A 13 13.09 9.71 14.13
N ARG A 14 12.92 9.90 15.44
CA ARG A 14 13.65 10.91 16.25
C ARG A 14 15.16 10.70 16.29
N LYS A 15 15.65 9.50 16.00
CA LYS A 15 17.09 9.25 15.85
C LYS A 15 17.65 9.80 14.54
N LEU A 16 16.81 10.04 13.54
CA LEU A 16 17.20 10.48 12.19
C LEU A 16 16.99 12.00 12.03
N VAL A 17 15.93 12.55 12.60
CA VAL A 17 15.56 13.96 12.46
C VAL A 17 14.88 14.46 13.74
N PRO A 18 15.24 15.67 14.22
CA PRO A 18 14.53 16.27 15.34
C PRO A 18 13.09 16.60 14.93
N VAL A 19 12.12 16.08 15.67
CA VAL A 19 10.71 16.35 15.47
C VAL A 19 10.03 16.48 16.84
N ASP A 20 9.59 17.69 17.17
CA ASP A 20 8.99 18.00 18.46
C ASP A 20 7.48 17.75 18.45
N ILE A 21 6.83 17.96 17.31
CA ILE A 21 5.39 17.85 17.17
C ILE A 21 5.01 16.42 16.75
N PRO A 22 4.38 15.62 17.65
CA PRO A 22 4.03 14.23 17.34
C PRO A 22 3.08 14.07 16.14
N LEU A 23 2.22 15.07 15.88
CA LEU A 23 1.29 15.05 14.76
C LEU A 23 2.05 15.10 13.43
N VAL A 24 3.06 15.99 13.32
CA VAL A 24 3.90 16.09 12.11
C VAL A 24 4.66 14.79 11.87
N ALA A 25 5.20 14.19 12.95
CA ALA A 25 5.87 12.90 12.86
C ALA A 25 4.94 11.79 12.34
N LYS A 26 3.71 11.70 12.89
CA LYS A 26 2.72 10.70 12.46
C LYS A 26 2.32 10.88 11.00
N GLU A 27 2.04 12.12 10.60
CA GLU A 27 1.65 12.43 9.23
C GLU A 27 2.77 12.09 8.23
N ALA A 28 4.01 12.44 8.53
CA ALA A 28 5.16 12.09 7.71
C ALA A 28 5.37 10.57 7.61
N LEU A 29 5.22 9.83 8.71
CA LEU A 29 5.33 8.36 8.74
C LEU A 29 4.23 7.69 7.91
N VAL A 30 2.98 8.14 8.01
CA VAL A 30 1.87 7.61 7.22
C VAL A 30 2.09 7.89 5.72
N ASN A 31 2.50 9.11 5.36
CA ASN A 31 2.80 9.46 3.97
C ASN A 31 3.95 8.63 3.40
N ALA A 32 5.01 8.42 4.17
CA ALA A 32 6.12 7.56 3.77
C ALA A 32 5.67 6.10 3.60
N ALA A 33 4.84 5.58 4.50
CA ALA A 33 4.29 4.23 4.40
C ALA A 33 3.39 4.06 3.17
N ILE A 34 2.53 5.03 2.85
CA ILE A 34 1.69 5.02 1.64
C ILE A 34 2.57 4.97 0.39
N ARG A 35 3.56 5.87 0.28
CA ARG A 35 4.48 5.89 -0.86
C ARG A 35 5.26 4.58 -0.98
N PHE A 36 5.77 4.06 0.14
CA PHE A 36 6.47 2.78 0.16
C PHE A 36 5.60 1.63 -0.36
N CYS A 37 4.37 1.51 0.13
CA CYS A 37 3.44 0.45 -0.29
C CYS A 37 3.08 0.54 -1.78
N ARG A 38 2.82 1.75 -2.30
CA ARG A 38 2.54 1.98 -3.73
C ARG A 38 3.70 1.59 -4.62
N ASP A 39 4.90 2.06 -4.27
CA ASP A 39 6.09 1.87 -5.10
C ASP A 39 6.58 0.42 -5.06
N THR A 40 6.50 -0.24 -3.91
CA THR A 40 7.00 -1.61 -3.73
C THR A 40 5.96 -2.68 -4.05
N ARG A 41 4.66 -2.36 -3.87
CA ARG A 41 3.55 -3.30 -4.00
C ARG A 41 3.69 -4.51 -3.06
N ILE A 42 4.29 -4.29 -1.87
CA ILE A 42 4.70 -5.37 -0.97
C ILE A 42 3.56 -5.92 -0.11
N LEU A 43 2.55 -5.09 0.16
CA LEU A 43 1.40 -5.48 0.95
C LEU A 43 0.29 -6.01 0.04
N VAL A 44 -0.09 -7.25 0.26
CA VAL A 44 -1.16 -7.93 -0.48
C VAL A 44 -2.31 -8.24 0.46
N SER A 45 -3.52 -7.99 0.02
CA SER A 45 -4.76 -8.40 0.69
C SER A 45 -5.53 -9.36 -0.18
N VAL A 46 -6.07 -10.40 0.43
CA VAL A 46 -6.99 -11.34 -0.20
C VAL A 46 -8.34 -11.17 0.47
N ARG A 47 -9.39 -10.96 -0.30
CA ARG A 47 -10.77 -10.90 0.14
C ARG A 47 -11.57 -11.99 -0.55
N GLU A 48 -12.24 -12.80 0.23
CA GLU A 48 -13.14 -13.85 -0.24
C GLU A 48 -14.58 -13.44 0.04
N LEU A 49 -15.46 -13.72 -0.90
CA LEU A 49 -16.89 -13.44 -0.87
C LEU A 49 -17.63 -14.65 -1.41
N ASP A 50 -18.55 -15.19 -0.63
CA ASP A 50 -19.34 -16.37 -1.03
C ASP A 50 -20.23 -16.06 -2.24
N TYR A 51 -20.76 -14.83 -2.28
CA TYR A 51 -21.65 -14.38 -3.33
C TYR A 51 -21.58 -12.86 -3.55
N VAL A 52 -21.71 -12.44 -4.81
CA VAL A 52 -21.88 -11.04 -5.21
C VAL A 52 -23.00 -10.96 -6.24
N PHE A 53 -23.82 -9.90 -6.16
CA PHE A 53 -24.95 -9.67 -7.05
C PHE A 53 -24.58 -8.80 -8.24
N ASP A 54 -25.35 -8.91 -9.32
CA ASP A 54 -25.28 -7.98 -10.46
C ASP A 54 -25.36 -6.53 -9.96
N ARG A 55 -24.52 -5.66 -10.53
CA ARG A 55 -24.39 -4.24 -10.21
C ARG A 55 -24.00 -3.91 -8.75
N GLN A 56 -23.69 -4.91 -7.94
CA GLN A 56 -23.22 -4.68 -6.58
C GLN A 56 -21.86 -3.98 -6.59
N MET A 57 -21.74 -2.94 -5.76
CA MET A 57 -20.47 -2.26 -5.49
C MET A 57 -19.81 -2.89 -4.28
N ILE A 58 -18.58 -3.34 -4.46
CA ILE A 58 -17.79 -4.02 -3.42
C ILE A 58 -16.43 -3.31 -3.29
N LYS A 59 -16.02 -3.04 -2.06
CA LYS A 59 -14.65 -2.63 -1.79
C LYS A 59 -13.70 -3.81 -1.97
N ALA A 60 -12.54 -3.58 -2.57
CA ALA A 60 -11.53 -4.62 -2.74
C ALA A 60 -10.97 -5.11 -1.41
N VAL A 61 -10.88 -4.22 -0.42
CA VAL A 61 -10.47 -4.55 0.95
C VAL A 61 -11.68 -4.64 1.86
N GLY A 62 -11.80 -5.78 2.55
CA GLY A 62 -12.96 -6.08 3.42
C GLY A 62 -12.88 -5.41 4.78
N ASN A 63 -12.86 -4.09 4.83
CA ASN A 63 -12.99 -3.37 6.10
C ASN A 63 -14.45 -2.95 6.28
N SER A 64 -15.05 -3.41 7.37
CA SER A 64 -16.33 -2.89 7.83
C SER A 64 -16.20 -1.38 8.05
N ALA A 65 -17.14 -0.61 7.51
CA ALA A 65 -17.17 0.86 7.65
C ALA A 65 -17.19 1.33 9.13
N ALA A 66 -17.52 0.42 10.05
CA ALA A 66 -17.59 0.68 11.49
C ALA A 66 -16.23 0.79 12.17
N ASN A 67 -15.15 0.21 11.61
CA ASN A 67 -13.87 0.05 12.30
C ASN A 67 -12.68 0.76 11.62
N ARG A 68 -12.93 1.80 10.80
CA ARG A 68 -11.84 2.55 10.13
C ARG A 68 -10.75 3.07 11.06
N ARG A 69 -11.06 3.28 12.35
CA ARG A 69 -10.11 3.82 13.35
C ARG A 69 -9.39 2.74 14.15
N THR A 70 -9.95 1.54 14.25
CA THR A 70 -9.41 0.45 15.06
C THR A 70 -8.72 -0.64 14.25
N ASP A 71 -9.08 -0.79 12.95
CA ASP A 71 -8.52 -1.84 12.08
C ASP A 71 -7.38 -1.35 11.19
N GLY A 72 -6.71 -0.23 11.58
CA GLY A 72 -5.65 0.40 10.80
C GLY A 72 -6.09 0.51 9.36
N GLY A 73 -6.79 1.60 9.05
CA GLY A 73 -7.41 1.79 7.74
C GLY A 73 -6.42 1.52 6.62
N ILE A 74 -6.65 0.44 5.90
CA ILE A 74 -5.99 0.13 4.64
C ILE A 74 -7.01 0.19 3.52
N LYS A 75 -6.56 0.51 2.33
CA LYS A 75 -7.36 0.50 1.10
C LYS A 75 -6.56 -0.12 -0.03
N ALA A 76 -7.23 -0.62 -1.05
CA ALA A 76 -6.53 -1.06 -2.25
C ALA A 76 -5.98 0.14 -3.01
N CYS A 77 -4.77 -0.02 -3.54
CA CYS A 77 -4.16 0.90 -4.50
C CYS A 77 -4.00 0.27 -5.88
N ASP A 78 -4.17 -1.05 -5.99
CA ASP A 78 -4.22 -1.76 -7.26
C ASP A 78 -4.90 -3.13 -7.09
N ILE A 79 -5.57 -3.63 -8.13
CA ILE A 79 -6.18 -4.96 -8.18
C ILE A 79 -5.28 -5.88 -9.01
N ILE A 80 -4.83 -6.96 -8.39
CA ILE A 80 -4.00 -7.98 -9.07
C ILE A 80 -4.88 -8.91 -9.88
N SER A 81 -5.91 -9.46 -9.24
CA SER A 81 -6.82 -10.42 -9.86
C SER A 81 -8.17 -10.45 -9.16
N VAL A 82 -9.19 -10.77 -9.92
CA VAL A 82 -10.53 -11.12 -9.43
C VAL A 82 -10.89 -12.46 -10.06
N THR A 83 -11.27 -13.42 -9.23
CA THR A 83 -11.69 -14.75 -9.72
C THR A 83 -13.07 -15.11 -9.18
N SER A 84 -13.81 -15.98 -9.89
CA SER A 84 -15.04 -16.59 -9.45
C SER A 84 -14.95 -18.09 -9.65
N ASN A 85 -15.17 -18.89 -8.60
CA ASN A 85 -14.97 -20.34 -8.60
C ASN A 85 -13.58 -20.76 -9.14
N GLY A 86 -12.55 -19.94 -8.91
CA GLY A 86 -11.18 -20.16 -9.40
C GLY A 86 -10.92 -19.67 -10.84
N GLU A 87 -11.94 -19.31 -11.60
CA GLU A 87 -11.81 -18.76 -12.95
C GLU A 87 -11.61 -17.24 -12.94
N PRO A 88 -10.66 -16.70 -13.72
CA PRO A 88 -10.41 -15.27 -13.76
C PRO A 88 -11.58 -14.49 -14.36
N LEU A 89 -11.97 -13.42 -13.71
CA LEU A 89 -12.90 -12.43 -14.25
C LEU A 89 -12.12 -11.32 -14.93
N GLU A 90 -12.44 -11.05 -16.19
CA GLU A 90 -11.80 -10.00 -16.96
C GLU A 90 -12.43 -8.63 -16.65
N PRO A 91 -11.61 -7.57 -16.51
CA PRO A 91 -12.11 -6.20 -16.46
C PRO A 91 -12.99 -5.89 -17.68
N ALA A 92 -14.02 -5.08 -17.50
CA ALA A 92 -15.03 -4.66 -18.47
C ALA A 92 -16.06 -5.73 -18.88
N THR A 93 -15.85 -7.01 -18.64
CA THR A 93 -16.84 -8.08 -18.90
C THR A 93 -17.36 -8.72 -17.63
N GLY A 94 -16.51 -8.93 -16.62
CA GLY A 94 -16.90 -9.48 -15.32
C GLY A 94 -17.15 -8.41 -14.26
N TYR A 95 -16.36 -7.34 -14.31
CA TYR A 95 -16.49 -6.22 -13.38
C TYR A 95 -15.93 -4.92 -13.97
N HIS A 96 -16.34 -3.78 -13.39
CA HIS A 96 -15.75 -2.46 -13.63
C HIS A 96 -15.07 -1.94 -12.39
N LEU A 97 -13.88 -1.34 -12.55
CA LEU A 97 -13.25 -0.55 -11.50
C LEU A 97 -13.96 0.82 -11.42
N VAL A 98 -14.58 1.10 -10.28
CA VAL A 98 -15.20 2.40 -10.00
C VAL A 98 -14.16 3.35 -9.41
N SER A 99 -13.29 2.82 -8.56
CA SER A 99 -12.12 3.49 -8.00
C SER A 99 -11.00 2.46 -7.78
N LEU A 100 -9.84 2.89 -7.24
CA LEU A 100 -8.74 1.96 -6.91
C LEU A 100 -9.14 0.90 -5.86
N ASP A 101 -10.17 1.18 -5.04
CA ASP A 101 -10.62 0.32 -3.95
C ASP A 101 -12.06 -0.21 -4.15
N GLU A 102 -12.74 0.16 -5.23
CA GLU A 102 -14.13 -0.22 -5.48
C GLU A 102 -14.33 -0.88 -6.83
N LEU A 103 -15.00 -2.04 -6.81
CA LEU A 103 -15.41 -2.78 -7.99
C LEU A 103 -16.94 -2.81 -8.09
N ARG A 104 -17.47 -2.74 -9.30
CA ARG A 104 -18.86 -3.03 -9.62
C ARG A 104 -18.91 -4.30 -10.45
N PHE A 105 -19.59 -5.34 -9.97
CA PHE A 105 -19.79 -6.57 -10.72
C PHE A 105 -20.88 -6.40 -11.78
N LEU A 106 -20.76 -7.13 -12.89
CA LEU A 106 -21.65 -7.02 -14.06
C LEU A 106 -22.60 -8.21 -14.19
N ALA A 107 -22.52 -9.16 -13.27
CA ALA A 107 -23.40 -10.32 -13.16
C ALA A 107 -23.30 -10.89 -11.74
N ASP A 108 -24.12 -11.89 -11.45
CA ASP A 108 -24.04 -12.68 -10.23
C ASP A 108 -22.85 -13.63 -10.27
N TYR A 109 -22.04 -13.63 -9.21
CA TYR A 109 -20.88 -14.52 -9.08
C TYR A 109 -20.85 -15.20 -7.71
N ARG A 110 -20.30 -16.42 -7.66
CA ARG A 110 -20.08 -17.19 -6.43
C ARG A 110 -18.61 -17.41 -6.18
N ASN A 111 -18.25 -17.59 -4.90
CA ASN A 111 -16.87 -17.85 -4.46
C ASN A 111 -15.89 -16.88 -5.12
N VAL A 112 -16.17 -15.58 -4.94
CA VAL A 112 -15.35 -14.51 -5.53
C VAL A 112 -14.16 -14.26 -4.64
N MET A 113 -12.95 -14.31 -5.23
CA MET A 113 -11.70 -13.93 -4.57
C MET A 113 -11.12 -12.70 -5.24
N ILE A 114 -10.84 -11.67 -4.44
CA ILE A 114 -10.22 -10.42 -4.88
C ILE A 114 -8.83 -10.35 -4.25
N ILE A 115 -7.80 -10.29 -5.08
CA ILE A 115 -6.41 -10.07 -4.65
C ILE A 115 -6.01 -8.65 -5.01
N SER A 116 -5.61 -7.87 -4.02
CA SER A 116 -5.26 -6.47 -4.20
C SER A 116 -3.96 -6.09 -3.50
N ILE A 117 -3.27 -5.11 -4.07
CA ILE A 117 -2.20 -4.39 -3.38
C ILE A 117 -2.84 -3.34 -2.49
N VAL A 118 -2.37 -3.23 -1.26
CA VAL A 118 -2.95 -2.32 -0.28
C VAL A 118 -1.95 -1.30 0.24
N GLU A 119 -2.48 -0.17 0.67
CA GLU A 119 -1.76 0.92 1.29
C GLU A 119 -2.53 1.43 2.52
N PRO A 120 -1.86 2.06 3.50
CA PRO A 120 -2.55 2.75 4.59
C PRO A 120 -3.41 3.91 4.09
N VAL A 121 -4.50 4.25 4.80
CA VAL A 121 -5.23 5.50 4.57
C VAL A 121 -4.55 6.66 5.31
N LEU A 122 -4.75 7.90 4.82
CA LEU A 122 -4.06 9.09 5.35
C LEU A 122 -4.33 9.38 6.82
N ASP A 123 -5.53 9.08 7.30
CA ASP A 123 -5.98 9.37 8.68
C ASP A 123 -5.77 8.18 9.64
N THR A 124 -5.02 7.15 9.21
CA THR A 124 -4.76 5.99 10.05
C THR A 124 -3.88 6.31 11.25
N THR A 125 -4.16 5.66 12.36
CA THR A 125 -3.32 5.67 13.57
C THR A 125 -2.51 4.39 13.74
N PHE A 126 -2.71 3.41 12.85
CA PHE A 126 -2.03 2.12 12.86
C PHE A 126 -1.46 1.82 11.49
N LEU A 127 -0.33 1.13 11.44
CA LEU A 127 0.28 0.60 10.23
C LEU A 127 0.36 -0.93 10.29
N PRO A 128 0.35 -1.62 9.14
CA PRO A 128 0.60 -3.05 9.11
C PRO A 128 1.90 -3.44 9.82
N GLU A 129 1.84 -4.47 10.67
CA GLU A 129 2.98 -4.95 11.46
C GLU A 129 4.19 -5.31 10.59
N GLN A 130 3.96 -5.78 9.36
CA GLN A 130 5.02 -6.07 8.41
C GLN A 130 5.88 -4.84 8.09
N LEU A 131 5.29 -3.64 8.04
CA LEU A 131 6.07 -2.40 7.84
C LEU A 131 6.96 -2.07 9.02
N PHE A 132 6.55 -2.44 10.23
CA PHE A 132 7.36 -2.25 11.43
C PHE A 132 8.48 -3.28 11.53
N ASN A 133 8.19 -4.56 11.31
CA ASN A 133 9.16 -5.62 11.49
C ASN A 133 10.23 -5.64 10.41
N ASP A 134 9.82 -5.44 9.15
CA ASP A 134 10.70 -5.66 7.99
C ASP A 134 11.24 -4.35 7.40
N TRP A 135 10.48 -3.25 7.51
CA TRP A 135 10.73 -2.01 6.76
C TRP A 135 10.76 -0.74 7.61
N LEU A 136 10.91 -0.88 8.95
CA LEU A 136 10.93 0.23 9.89
C LEU A 136 11.90 1.36 9.46
N HIS A 137 13.14 0.99 9.14
CA HIS A 137 14.16 1.96 8.76
C HIS A 137 13.81 2.69 7.45
N ALA A 138 13.27 1.95 6.48
CA ALA A 138 12.81 2.54 5.21
C ALA A 138 11.74 3.59 5.46
N ILE A 139 10.69 3.26 6.21
CA ILE A 139 9.60 4.18 6.54
C ILE A 139 10.11 5.41 7.30
N CYS A 140 11.02 5.21 8.27
CA CYS A 140 11.63 6.32 9.01
C CYS A 140 12.49 7.23 8.13
N HIS A 141 13.27 6.69 7.17
CA HIS A 141 14.01 7.51 6.22
C HIS A 141 13.08 8.28 5.28
N GLY A 142 12.01 7.68 4.78
CA GLY A 142 11.00 8.37 4.00
C GLY A 142 10.34 9.52 4.76
N ALA A 143 9.96 9.29 6.01
CA ALA A 143 9.40 10.32 6.88
C ALA A 143 10.43 11.44 7.20
N ALA A 144 11.68 11.07 7.49
CA ALA A 144 12.76 12.02 7.73
C ALA A 144 13.04 12.91 6.51
N SER A 145 13.00 12.34 5.29
CA SER A 145 13.10 13.09 4.05
C SER A 145 12.01 14.17 3.94
N LEU A 146 10.74 13.77 4.17
CA LEU A 146 9.61 14.70 4.12
C LEU A 146 9.73 15.84 5.14
N ILE A 147 10.11 15.52 6.39
CA ILE A 147 10.28 16.52 7.45
C ILE A 147 11.46 17.46 7.10
N SER A 148 12.58 16.91 6.65
CA SER A 148 13.77 17.69 6.29
C SER A 148 13.55 18.59 5.08
N ALA A 149 12.68 18.20 4.15
CA ALA A 149 12.32 18.99 2.99
C ALA A 149 11.24 20.05 3.27
N SER A 150 10.65 20.08 4.47
CA SER A 150 9.59 21.03 4.81
C SER A 150 10.12 22.47 4.86
N SER A 151 9.28 23.46 4.51
CA SER A 151 9.66 24.87 4.42
C SER A 151 10.07 25.52 5.75
N GLY A 152 9.81 24.87 6.88
CA GLY A 152 10.19 25.33 8.22
C GLY A 152 11.39 24.59 8.82
N ALA A 153 12.02 23.68 8.08
CA ALA A 153 13.14 22.91 8.61
C ALA A 153 14.41 23.79 8.80
N PRO A 154 15.14 23.62 9.92
CA PRO A 154 16.45 24.25 10.07
C PRO A 154 17.39 23.88 8.91
N LYS A 155 18.31 24.79 8.54
CA LYS A 155 19.21 24.60 7.38
C LYS A 155 20.04 23.30 7.47
N GLU A 156 20.46 22.93 8.67
CA GLU A 156 21.21 21.70 8.95
C GLU A 156 20.36 20.46 8.66
N VAL A 157 19.09 20.51 9.04
CA VAL A 157 18.13 19.42 8.81
C VAL A 157 17.77 19.33 7.31
N ALA A 158 17.54 20.47 6.65
CA ALA A 158 17.22 20.53 5.23
C ALA A 158 18.31 19.91 4.34
N ARG A 159 19.60 20.00 4.74
CA ARG A 159 20.71 19.37 4.01
C ARG A 159 20.65 17.84 4.03
N LEU A 160 19.98 17.25 5.03
CA LEU A 160 19.85 15.80 5.15
C LEU A 160 18.69 15.23 4.31
N ALA A 161 17.82 16.08 3.75
CA ALA A 161 16.67 15.63 2.98
C ALA A 161 17.04 14.67 1.83
N GLN A 162 18.07 15.04 1.04
CA GLN A 162 18.53 14.21 -0.07
C GLN A 162 19.15 12.89 0.41
N TYR A 163 19.88 12.92 1.51
CA TYR A 163 20.45 11.70 2.11
C TYR A 163 19.34 10.73 2.54
N HIS A 164 18.32 11.23 3.23
CA HIS A 164 17.21 10.39 3.65
C HIS A 164 16.37 9.89 2.46
N GLU A 165 16.16 10.72 1.46
CA GLU A 165 15.46 10.31 0.22
C GLU A 165 16.24 9.21 -0.51
N ALA A 166 17.56 9.32 -0.65
CA ALA A 166 18.39 8.30 -1.28
C ALA A 166 18.28 6.94 -0.57
N ASN A 167 18.38 6.92 0.78
CA ASN A 167 18.21 5.70 1.57
C ASN A 167 16.79 5.11 1.43
N PHE A 168 15.77 5.96 1.36
CA PHE A 168 14.39 5.51 1.17
C PHE A 168 14.19 4.87 -0.20
N VAL A 169 14.71 5.50 -1.26
CA VAL A 169 14.65 4.96 -2.63
C VAL A 169 15.42 3.64 -2.76
N GLU A 170 16.58 3.53 -2.12
CA GLU A 170 17.34 2.28 -2.08
C GLU A 170 16.54 1.16 -1.41
N ALA A 171 15.90 1.45 -0.26
CA ALA A 171 15.04 0.50 0.42
C ALA A 171 13.83 0.09 -0.44
N ILE A 172 13.20 1.02 -1.18
CA ILE A 172 12.15 0.71 -2.15
C ILE A 172 12.66 -0.27 -3.22
N ASN A 173 13.84 -0.03 -3.77
CA ASN A 173 14.44 -0.92 -4.78
C ASN A 173 14.76 -2.30 -4.22
N HIS A 174 15.21 -2.37 -2.96
CA HIS A 174 15.43 -3.62 -2.26
C HIS A 174 14.11 -4.40 -2.07
N ALA A 175 13.06 -3.73 -1.60
CA ALA A 175 11.74 -4.33 -1.42
C ALA A 175 11.13 -4.83 -2.73
N LYS A 176 11.31 -4.10 -3.84
CA LYS A 176 10.88 -4.54 -5.18
C LYS A 176 11.59 -5.82 -5.61
N ARG A 177 12.91 -5.90 -5.42
CA ARG A 177 13.69 -7.11 -5.71
C ARG A 177 13.22 -8.28 -4.88
N TRP A 178 13.13 -8.10 -3.56
CA TRP A 178 12.65 -9.13 -2.65
C TRP A 178 11.27 -9.67 -3.07
N ARG A 179 10.33 -8.78 -3.44
CA ARG A 179 9.00 -9.18 -3.91
C ARG A 179 9.07 -10.03 -5.18
N ILE A 180 9.91 -9.67 -6.15
CA ILE A 180 10.05 -10.43 -7.41
C ILE A 180 10.66 -11.81 -7.13
N GLU A 181 11.70 -11.88 -6.29
CA GLU A 181 12.40 -13.11 -5.94
C GLU A 181 11.55 -14.05 -5.06
N SER A 182 10.67 -13.48 -4.22
CA SER A 182 9.80 -14.24 -3.32
C SER A 182 8.46 -14.63 -3.94
N ALA A 183 8.12 -14.09 -5.12
CA ALA A 183 6.89 -14.47 -5.80
C ALA A 183 7.01 -15.92 -6.32
N PRO A 184 5.99 -16.79 -6.09
CA PRO A 184 5.94 -18.09 -6.75
C PRO A 184 6.04 -17.89 -8.26
N VAL A 185 6.79 -18.75 -8.94
CA VAL A 185 7.04 -18.66 -10.40
C VAL A 185 5.72 -18.57 -11.20
N ASP A 186 4.66 -19.19 -10.69
CA ASP A 186 3.33 -19.21 -11.32
C ASP A 186 2.49 -17.95 -11.05
N ALA A 187 2.90 -17.09 -10.14
CA ALA A 187 2.17 -15.87 -9.76
C ALA A 187 2.58 -14.63 -10.58
N VAL A 188 3.52 -14.75 -11.50
CA VAL A 188 3.89 -13.67 -12.42
C VAL A 188 2.84 -13.66 -13.54
N PRO A 189 1.89 -12.73 -13.55
CA PRO A 189 1.00 -12.61 -14.71
C PRO A 189 1.90 -12.36 -15.92
N HIS A 190 1.88 -13.28 -16.89
CA HIS A 190 2.52 -13.05 -18.16
C HIS A 190 2.02 -11.72 -18.71
N ARG A 191 2.85 -10.68 -18.63
CA ARG A 191 2.60 -9.46 -19.38
C ARG A 191 2.46 -9.88 -20.83
N ARG A 192 1.24 -9.90 -21.35
CA ARG A 192 1.02 -9.97 -22.79
C ARG A 192 1.86 -8.87 -23.39
N ASN A 193 2.98 -9.23 -24.04
CA ASN A 193 3.73 -8.31 -24.87
C ASN A 193 2.74 -7.75 -25.90
N ARG A 194 2.25 -6.53 -25.68
CA ARG A 194 1.60 -5.78 -26.73
C ARG A 194 2.67 -5.60 -27.80
N LYS A 195 2.61 -6.40 -28.86
CA LYS A 195 3.35 -6.13 -30.08
C LYS A 195 2.97 -4.69 -30.49
N ARG A 196 3.93 -3.79 -30.38
CA ARG A 196 3.77 -2.48 -31.00
C ARG A 196 3.87 -2.74 -32.48
N GLU A 197 2.74 -2.75 -33.18
CA GLU A 197 2.72 -2.61 -34.62
C GLU A 197 3.12 -1.17 -34.89
N PHE A 198 4.32 -1.00 -35.41
CA PHE A 198 4.76 0.26 -35.98
C PHE A 198 4.20 0.30 -37.42
N PHE A 199 3.30 1.23 -37.66
CA PHE A 199 2.94 1.68 -39.01
C PHE A 199 3.86 2.81 -39.41
#